data_83080617ab6988dcc3c9357b05c3b886
#
_entry.id   83080617ab6988dcc3c9357b05c3b886
#
_cell.length_a   1.000
_cell.length_b   1.000
_cell.length_c   1.000
_cell.angle_alpha   90.00
_cell.angle_beta   90.00
_cell.angle_gamma   90.00
#
_symmetry.space_group_name_H-M   'P 1'
#
loop_
_entity.id
_entity.type
_entity.pdbx_description
1 polymer ?
#
loop_
_entity_poly.entity_id
_entity_poly.type
_entity_poly.pdbx_seq_one_letter_code
_entity_poly.pdbx_strand_id
1 'polypeptide(L)'
;GDVSGLYSAMMKYFETETFQWMAIPTVETDGKVEDIVSWVKSQRNNNNYMIKAVLPNADGGDCEGIINWASKLYRDETSDNGDNSVTITRKTYTAEQGTPRIAGIFAGTDVTISATYAPLKDFDDVERLDSEARNTAVGTGKLLGFWDGEKVKLDRAVTSFVTTTGVKGDSFKKAKLVEDMDMIQDSYIGKYANSYDNKCLLITAINGYFQTLVNDGIIESGTAEIDLTSQRTYLESLGKSVTVNGETKKPEDLSDDEVKIANTGSH
;
A
#
# COMPACT_ATOMS: atom_id res chain seq x y z
N GLY A 1 20.63 -6.62 -24.60
CA GLY A 1 20.56 -5.19 -24.27
C GLY A 1 20.91 -4.97 -22.81
N ASP A 2 21.25 -3.76 -22.42
CA ASP A 2 21.50 -3.42 -21.03
C ASP A 2 20.18 -3.23 -20.27
N VAL A 3 19.65 -4.33 -19.73
CA VAL A 3 18.41 -4.35 -18.96
C VAL A 3 18.51 -3.46 -17.72
N SER A 4 19.65 -3.49 -17.01
CA SER A 4 19.83 -2.68 -15.79
C SER A 4 19.83 -1.18 -16.08
N GLY A 5 20.46 -0.75 -17.18
CA GLY A 5 20.44 0.65 -17.61
C GLY A 5 19.03 1.11 -18.01
N LEU A 6 18.24 0.25 -18.65
CA LEU A 6 16.84 0.55 -18.99
C LEU A 6 15.97 0.74 -17.74
N TYR A 7 16.08 -0.15 -16.75
CA TYR A 7 15.33 -0.01 -15.49
C TYR A 7 15.76 1.23 -14.71
N SER A 8 17.06 1.53 -14.66
CA SER A 8 17.54 2.76 -14.01
C SER A 8 16.99 4.02 -14.67
N ALA A 9 16.97 4.06 -16.01
CA ALA A 9 16.40 5.18 -16.76
C ALA A 9 14.86 5.28 -16.55
N MET A 10 14.17 4.15 -16.53
CA MET A 10 12.72 4.09 -16.27
C MET A 10 12.39 4.61 -14.86
N MET A 11 13.07 4.14 -13.82
CA MET A 11 12.86 4.59 -12.45
C MET A 11 13.08 6.10 -12.33
N LYS A 12 14.17 6.62 -12.92
CA LYS A 12 14.46 8.05 -12.93
C LYS A 12 13.40 8.87 -13.66
N TYR A 13 12.84 8.37 -14.75
CA TYR A 13 11.74 9.03 -15.45
C TYR A 13 10.48 9.08 -14.57
N PHE A 14 10.12 7.97 -13.94
CA PHE A 14 8.94 7.91 -13.08
C PHE A 14 9.04 8.72 -11.78
N GLU A 15 10.22 9.16 -11.38
CA GLU A 15 10.38 10.16 -10.30
C GLU A 15 9.84 11.55 -10.68
N THR A 16 9.65 11.81 -11.97
CA THR A 16 9.12 13.09 -12.48
C THR A 16 7.63 13.00 -12.85
N GLU A 17 7.04 11.80 -12.80
CA GLU A 17 5.66 11.56 -13.19
C GLU A 17 4.76 11.33 -11.96
N THR A 18 3.50 11.72 -12.07
CA THR A 18 2.51 11.49 -11.01
C THR A 18 1.66 10.27 -11.33
N PHE A 19 1.75 9.22 -10.50
CA PHE A 19 0.93 8.03 -10.60
C PHE A 19 0.76 7.39 -9.21
N GLN A 20 -0.23 6.52 -9.06
CA GLN A 20 -0.49 5.82 -7.80
C GLN A 20 -0.08 4.34 -7.86
N TRP A 21 -0.39 3.66 -8.97
CA TRP A 21 -0.16 2.23 -9.13
C TRP A 21 0.72 1.95 -10.34
N MET A 22 1.62 0.99 -10.18
CA MET A 22 2.43 0.48 -11.29
C MET A 22 2.46 -1.05 -11.33
N ALA A 23 2.65 -1.59 -12.52
CA ALA A 23 3.02 -2.98 -12.77
C ALA A 23 3.96 -3.03 -13.96
N ILE A 24 4.95 -3.89 -13.92
CA ILE A 24 5.93 -4.06 -14.98
C ILE A 24 5.85 -5.51 -15.47
N PRO A 25 5.35 -5.76 -16.70
CA PRO A 25 5.03 -7.11 -17.18
C PRO A 25 6.20 -8.08 -17.32
N THR A 26 7.44 -7.59 -17.26
CA THR A 26 8.66 -8.40 -17.46
C THR A 26 9.63 -8.33 -16.27
N VAL A 27 9.22 -7.76 -15.15
CA VAL A 27 10.11 -7.44 -14.02
C VAL A 27 10.77 -8.68 -13.38
N GLU A 28 10.05 -9.80 -13.32
CA GLU A 28 10.58 -11.07 -12.79
C GLU A 28 11.49 -11.76 -13.81
N THR A 29 11.06 -11.83 -15.07
CA THR A 29 11.85 -12.35 -16.19
C THR A 29 13.17 -11.60 -16.37
N ASP A 30 13.15 -10.29 -16.15
CA ASP A 30 14.33 -9.41 -16.21
C ASP A 30 15.19 -9.46 -14.93
N GLY A 31 14.76 -10.18 -13.89
CA GLY A 31 15.46 -10.25 -12.59
C GLY A 31 15.52 -8.94 -11.84
N LYS A 32 14.48 -8.10 -11.95
CA LYS A 32 14.46 -6.73 -11.42
C LYS A 32 13.43 -6.47 -10.31
N VAL A 33 12.80 -7.52 -9.77
CA VAL A 33 11.81 -7.40 -8.70
C VAL A 33 12.38 -6.67 -7.48
N GLU A 34 13.57 -7.07 -7.00
CA GLU A 34 14.21 -6.47 -5.83
C GLU A 34 14.63 -5.01 -6.06
N ASP A 35 15.07 -4.66 -7.27
CA ASP A 35 15.41 -3.28 -7.64
C ASP A 35 14.17 -2.38 -7.52
N ILE A 36 13.02 -2.84 -8.03
CA ILE A 36 11.75 -2.10 -7.93
C ILE A 36 11.25 -2.03 -6.49
N VAL A 37 11.35 -3.11 -5.71
CA VAL A 37 11.02 -3.08 -4.27
C VAL A 37 11.84 -2.01 -3.55
N SER A 38 13.14 -1.97 -3.78
CA SER A 38 14.05 -1.00 -3.17
C SER A 38 13.73 0.44 -3.59
N TRP A 39 13.40 0.64 -4.86
CA TRP A 39 13.01 1.93 -5.39
C TRP A 39 11.68 2.42 -4.79
N VAL A 40 10.64 1.59 -4.74
CA VAL A 40 9.35 1.94 -4.11
C VAL A 40 9.54 2.32 -2.65
N LYS A 41 10.33 1.54 -1.88
CA LYS A 41 10.67 1.89 -0.49
C LYS A 41 11.35 3.26 -0.39
N SER A 42 12.29 3.56 -1.28
CA SER A 42 12.98 4.84 -1.31
C SER A 42 12.03 5.99 -1.64
N GLN A 43 11.14 5.84 -2.63
CA GLN A 43 10.16 6.87 -2.97
C GLN A 43 9.25 7.19 -1.78
N ARG A 44 8.72 6.17 -1.10
CA ARG A 44 7.83 6.33 0.04
C ARG A 44 8.53 6.92 1.27
N ASN A 45 9.71 6.39 1.63
CA ASN A 45 10.37 6.75 2.88
C ASN A 45 11.21 8.04 2.79
N ASN A 46 11.81 8.32 1.64
CA ASN A 46 12.75 9.42 1.48
C ASN A 46 12.14 10.62 0.74
N ASN A 47 11.25 10.36 -0.22
CA ASN A 47 10.69 11.38 -1.10
C ASN A 47 9.24 11.72 -0.77
N ASN A 48 8.61 11.02 0.20
CA ASN A 48 7.19 11.13 0.54
C ASN A 48 6.26 10.92 -0.67
N TYR A 49 6.67 10.10 -1.64
CA TYR A 49 5.89 9.75 -2.82
C TYR A 49 5.16 8.43 -2.55
N MET A 50 3.85 8.48 -2.32
CA MET A 50 3.04 7.33 -1.90
C MET A 50 2.67 6.41 -3.07
N ILE A 51 3.63 6.11 -3.94
CA ILE A 51 3.46 5.16 -5.04
C ILE A 51 3.33 3.73 -4.55
N LYS A 52 2.62 2.92 -5.32
CA LYS A 52 2.38 1.50 -5.06
C LYS A 52 2.71 0.67 -6.29
N ALA A 53 3.18 -0.55 -6.06
CA ALA A 53 3.49 -1.49 -7.15
C ALA A 53 2.87 -2.86 -6.89
N VAL A 54 2.34 -3.49 -7.94
CA VAL A 54 2.01 -4.92 -7.94
C VAL A 54 3.16 -5.66 -8.60
N LEU A 55 3.85 -6.48 -7.82
CA LEU A 55 5.02 -7.21 -8.26
C LEU A 55 4.79 -8.73 -8.13
N PRO A 56 5.32 -9.53 -9.06
CA PRO A 56 5.23 -10.97 -8.98
C PRO A 56 6.26 -11.51 -7.98
N ASN A 57 5.86 -12.45 -7.13
CA ASN A 57 6.77 -13.20 -6.25
C ASN A 57 7.82 -12.34 -5.53
N ALA A 58 7.42 -11.14 -5.09
CA ALA A 58 8.28 -10.19 -4.38
C ALA A 58 8.48 -10.62 -2.92
N ASP A 59 9.03 -11.82 -2.73
CA ASP A 59 9.24 -12.41 -1.42
C ASP A 59 10.28 -11.61 -0.63
N GLY A 60 9.99 -11.32 0.64
CA GLY A 60 10.85 -10.45 1.46
C GLY A 60 10.75 -8.95 1.11
N GLY A 61 9.80 -8.56 0.27
CA GLY A 61 9.56 -7.15 -0.09
C GLY A 61 9.29 -6.25 1.11
N ASP A 62 8.61 -6.75 2.14
CA ASP A 62 8.34 -6.10 3.44
C ASP A 62 8.12 -4.58 3.31
N CYS A 63 7.10 -4.21 2.55
CA CYS A 63 6.77 -2.83 2.23
C CYS A 63 5.26 -2.68 2.02
N GLU A 64 4.68 -1.70 2.67
CA GLU A 64 3.24 -1.41 2.54
C GLU A 64 2.84 -0.91 1.15
N GLY A 65 3.77 -0.34 0.37
CA GLY A 65 3.55 0.08 -1.02
C GLY A 65 3.66 -1.04 -2.04
N ILE A 66 3.92 -2.29 -1.62
CA ILE A 66 4.06 -3.44 -2.52
C ILE A 66 2.92 -4.42 -2.31
N ILE A 67 2.26 -4.81 -3.39
CA ILE A 67 1.39 -5.98 -3.46
C ILE A 67 2.18 -7.12 -4.08
N ASN A 68 2.48 -8.15 -3.28
CA ASN A 68 3.20 -9.33 -3.73
C ASN A 68 2.20 -10.36 -4.31
N TRP A 69 1.97 -10.29 -5.61
CA TRP A 69 1.09 -11.24 -6.29
C TRP A 69 1.79 -12.57 -6.58
N ALA A 70 1.23 -13.69 -6.09
CA ALA A 70 1.91 -14.98 -6.10
C ALA A 70 1.03 -16.15 -6.60
N SER A 71 0.10 -15.92 -7.52
CA SER A 71 -0.73 -16.98 -8.09
C SER A 71 -0.65 -17.03 -9.61
N LYS A 72 -0.68 -18.26 -10.17
CA LYS A 72 -0.94 -18.50 -11.59
C LYS A 72 -2.44 -18.45 -11.84
N LEU A 73 -2.81 -17.92 -13.00
CA LEU A 73 -4.19 -17.82 -13.46
C LEU A 73 -4.35 -18.63 -14.72
N TYR A 74 -5.56 -19.16 -14.93
CA TYR A 74 -5.87 -19.99 -16.10
C TYR A 74 -7.10 -19.43 -16.80
N ARG A 75 -7.05 -19.49 -18.14
CA ARG A 75 -8.17 -19.13 -19.02
C ARG A 75 -8.36 -20.20 -20.06
N ASP A 76 -9.60 -20.62 -20.25
CA ASP A 76 -9.98 -21.62 -21.23
C ASP A 76 -10.45 -20.92 -22.51
N GLU A 77 -9.66 -21.02 -23.58
CA GLU A 77 -9.97 -20.46 -24.90
C GLU A 77 -10.66 -21.53 -25.76
N THR A 78 -11.82 -21.18 -26.29
CA THR A 78 -12.61 -22.08 -27.14
C THR A 78 -12.42 -21.71 -28.58
N SER A 79 -12.03 -22.67 -29.43
CA SER A 79 -11.98 -22.54 -30.88
C SER A 79 -12.98 -23.49 -31.55
N ASP A 80 -13.75 -22.98 -32.52
CA ASP A 80 -14.63 -23.77 -33.37
C ASP A 80 -13.83 -24.39 -34.48
N ASN A 81 -13.98 -25.71 -34.64
CA ASN A 81 -13.25 -26.48 -35.67
C ASN A 81 -14.01 -26.54 -37.00
N GLY A 82 -15.24 -26.01 -37.11
CA GLY A 82 -16.03 -25.95 -38.32
C GLY A 82 -16.80 -27.26 -38.65
N ASP A 83 -16.70 -28.28 -37.77
CA ASP A 83 -17.39 -29.58 -37.90
C ASP A 83 -18.42 -29.82 -36.78
N ASN A 84 -18.94 -28.77 -36.16
CA ASN A 84 -19.76 -28.77 -34.93
C ASN A 84 -19.01 -29.28 -33.70
N SER A 85 -17.69 -29.38 -33.73
CA SER A 85 -16.86 -29.63 -32.55
C SER A 85 -16.11 -28.38 -32.13
N VAL A 86 -15.80 -28.29 -30.83
CA VAL A 86 -15.01 -27.19 -30.25
C VAL A 86 -13.76 -27.75 -29.56
N THR A 87 -12.66 -27.06 -29.72
CA THR A 87 -11.45 -27.33 -28.95
C THR A 87 -11.33 -26.34 -27.84
N ILE A 88 -11.15 -26.82 -26.60
CA ILE A 88 -10.88 -25.99 -25.43
C ILE A 88 -9.39 -26.10 -25.13
N THR A 89 -8.70 -24.97 -25.16
CA THR A 89 -7.27 -24.87 -24.84
C THR A 89 -7.07 -24.05 -23.60
N ARG A 90 -6.50 -24.65 -22.53
CA ARG A 90 -6.18 -23.96 -21.30
C ARG A 90 -4.91 -23.14 -21.44
N LYS A 91 -5.02 -21.84 -21.32
CA LYS A 91 -3.91 -20.89 -21.30
C LYS A 91 -3.51 -20.59 -19.86
N THR A 92 -2.22 -20.66 -19.57
CA THR A 92 -1.65 -20.36 -18.27
C THR A 92 -1.02 -18.97 -18.28
N TYR A 93 -1.36 -18.17 -17.30
CA TYR A 93 -0.75 -16.87 -17.01
C TYR A 93 0.08 -16.99 -15.75
N THR A 94 1.37 -16.65 -15.84
CA THR A 94 2.27 -16.61 -14.68
C THR A 94 1.86 -15.50 -13.71
N ALA A 95 2.41 -15.50 -12.50
CA ALA A 95 2.21 -14.40 -11.57
C ALA A 95 2.58 -13.06 -12.21
N GLU A 96 3.72 -13.01 -12.89
CA GLU A 96 4.20 -11.82 -13.60
C GLU A 96 3.17 -11.28 -14.62
N GLN A 97 2.65 -12.15 -15.46
CA GLN A 97 1.64 -11.79 -16.47
C GLN A 97 0.30 -11.36 -15.86
N GLY A 98 0.02 -11.77 -14.63
CA GLY A 98 -1.16 -11.37 -13.87
C GLY A 98 -1.07 -9.97 -13.26
N THR A 99 0.14 -9.45 -13.00
CA THR A 99 0.34 -8.20 -12.22
C THR A 99 -0.39 -6.98 -12.79
N PRO A 100 -0.46 -6.73 -14.13
CA PRO A 100 -1.18 -5.56 -14.65
C PRO A 100 -2.70 -5.64 -14.36
N ARG A 101 -3.26 -6.87 -14.42
CA ARG A 101 -4.69 -7.06 -14.11
C ARG A 101 -4.99 -6.81 -12.64
N ILE A 102 -4.09 -7.26 -11.75
CA ILE A 102 -4.21 -7.04 -10.31
C ILE A 102 -4.05 -5.54 -9.99
N ALA A 103 -3.07 -4.86 -10.58
CA ALA A 103 -2.89 -3.42 -10.44
C ALA A 103 -4.15 -2.64 -10.88
N GLY A 104 -4.77 -3.06 -11.99
CA GLY A 104 -6.03 -2.49 -12.47
C GLY A 104 -7.20 -2.69 -11.50
N ILE A 105 -7.25 -3.78 -10.73
CA ILE A 105 -8.26 -3.97 -9.68
C ILE A 105 -8.04 -2.94 -8.57
N PHE A 106 -6.82 -2.83 -8.03
CA PHE A 106 -6.54 -1.86 -6.97
C PHE A 106 -6.80 -0.42 -7.43
N ALA A 107 -6.33 -0.04 -8.62
CA ALA A 107 -6.55 1.29 -9.18
C ALA A 107 -8.03 1.62 -9.46
N GLY A 108 -8.86 0.61 -9.72
CA GLY A 108 -10.29 0.76 -10.00
C GLY A 108 -11.22 0.48 -8.82
N THR A 109 -10.67 0.09 -7.67
CA THR A 109 -11.47 -0.16 -6.45
C THR A 109 -11.77 1.18 -5.78
N ASP A 110 -13.04 1.40 -5.46
CA ASP A 110 -13.49 2.59 -4.73
C ASP A 110 -12.84 2.66 -3.35
N VAL A 111 -12.53 3.89 -2.88
CA VAL A 111 -11.93 4.12 -1.56
C VAL A 111 -12.80 3.65 -0.39
N THR A 112 -14.09 3.40 -0.59
CA THR A 112 -15.03 2.92 0.44
C THR A 112 -15.04 1.40 0.59
N ILE A 113 -14.44 0.64 -0.34
CA ILE A 113 -14.44 -0.82 -0.34
C ILE A 113 -13.03 -1.41 -0.42
N SER A 114 -12.89 -2.68 -0.01
CA SER A 114 -11.65 -3.43 -0.10
C SER A 114 -11.60 -4.25 -1.40
N ALA A 115 -10.41 -4.41 -1.98
CA ALA A 115 -10.17 -5.37 -3.06
C ALA A 115 -10.20 -6.84 -2.58
N THR A 116 -10.35 -7.11 -1.27
CA THR A 116 -10.55 -8.45 -0.73
C THR A 116 -11.77 -9.10 -1.39
N TYR A 117 -11.60 -10.31 -1.90
CA TYR A 117 -12.61 -11.08 -2.64
C TYR A 117 -13.10 -10.45 -3.94
N ALA A 118 -12.38 -9.46 -4.48
CA ALA A 118 -12.68 -8.90 -5.79
C ALA A 118 -12.63 -10.00 -6.86
N PRO A 119 -13.63 -10.09 -7.76
CA PRO A 119 -13.70 -11.15 -8.75
C PRO A 119 -12.72 -10.93 -9.90
N LEU A 120 -12.07 -12.01 -10.32
CA LEU A 120 -11.20 -12.09 -11.50
C LEU A 120 -12.00 -12.71 -12.66
N LYS A 121 -12.98 -11.97 -13.19
CA LYS A 121 -13.95 -12.47 -14.19
C LYS A 121 -13.33 -12.91 -15.52
N ASP A 122 -12.09 -12.51 -15.77
CA ASP A 122 -11.38 -12.78 -17.01
C ASP A 122 -10.69 -14.16 -17.01
N PHE A 123 -10.76 -14.86 -15.88
CA PHE A 123 -10.09 -16.15 -15.68
C PHE A 123 -11.07 -17.20 -15.19
N ASP A 124 -10.89 -18.42 -15.73
CA ASP A 124 -11.76 -19.57 -15.46
C ASP A 124 -11.27 -20.41 -14.28
N ASP A 125 -9.98 -20.31 -13.94
CA ASP A 125 -9.40 -21.04 -12.81
C ASP A 125 -8.13 -20.34 -12.28
N VAL A 126 -7.64 -20.82 -11.13
CA VAL A 126 -6.45 -20.33 -10.46
C VAL A 126 -5.68 -21.49 -9.85
N GLU A 127 -4.39 -21.30 -9.59
CA GLU A 127 -3.57 -22.25 -8.84
C GLU A 127 -4.20 -22.60 -7.49
N ARG A 128 -4.46 -23.89 -7.25
CA ARG A 128 -5.19 -24.36 -6.07
C ARG A 128 -4.23 -24.61 -4.92
N LEU A 129 -4.45 -23.88 -3.84
CA LEU A 129 -3.78 -24.07 -2.56
C LEU A 129 -4.82 -24.47 -1.51
N ASP A 130 -4.45 -25.33 -0.58
CA ASP A 130 -5.28 -25.63 0.57
C ASP A 130 -5.36 -24.43 1.55
N SER A 131 -6.24 -24.53 2.54
CA SER A 131 -6.49 -23.42 3.47
C SER A 131 -5.27 -23.08 4.33
N GLU A 132 -4.45 -24.06 4.70
CA GLU A 132 -3.25 -23.85 5.52
C GLU A 132 -2.16 -23.14 4.71
N ALA A 133 -1.89 -23.61 3.50
CA ALA A 133 -0.94 -22.99 2.57
C ALA A 133 -1.34 -21.54 2.22
N ARG A 134 -2.63 -21.30 1.98
CA ARG A 134 -3.15 -19.94 1.73
C ARG A 134 -2.97 -19.03 2.95
N ASN A 135 -3.33 -19.50 4.16
CA ASN A 135 -3.17 -18.71 5.38
C ASN A 135 -1.70 -18.37 5.65
N THR A 136 -0.81 -19.34 5.45
CA THR A 136 0.64 -19.14 5.58
C THR A 136 1.14 -18.10 4.57
N ALA A 137 0.78 -18.22 3.30
CA ALA A 137 1.19 -17.31 2.26
C ALA A 137 0.70 -15.87 2.53
N VAL A 138 -0.57 -15.70 2.90
CA VAL A 138 -1.11 -14.39 3.29
C VAL A 138 -0.40 -13.83 4.52
N GLY A 139 -0.08 -14.68 5.51
CA GLY A 139 0.70 -14.29 6.68
C GLY A 139 2.12 -13.80 6.36
N THR A 140 2.69 -14.23 5.24
CA THR A 140 3.99 -13.75 4.72
C THR A 140 3.87 -12.58 3.72
N GLY A 141 2.70 -11.94 3.66
CA GLY A 141 2.48 -10.76 2.81
C GLY A 141 2.24 -11.07 1.33
N LYS A 142 1.78 -12.28 0.99
CA LYS A 142 1.43 -12.66 -0.40
C LYS A 142 -0.05 -12.43 -0.66
N LEU A 143 -0.36 -11.75 -1.74
CA LEU A 143 -1.70 -11.71 -2.30
C LEU A 143 -1.88 -12.91 -3.24
N LEU A 144 -2.95 -13.65 -3.05
CA LEU A 144 -3.28 -14.84 -3.82
C LEU A 144 -4.62 -14.68 -4.53
N GLY A 145 -4.80 -15.46 -5.58
CA GLY A 145 -6.12 -15.80 -6.11
C GLY A 145 -6.64 -17.09 -5.49
N PHE A 146 -7.95 -17.25 -5.44
CA PHE A 146 -8.57 -18.50 -5.04
C PHE A 146 -9.88 -18.74 -5.77
N TRP A 147 -10.27 -20.01 -5.85
CA TRP A 147 -11.55 -20.44 -6.39
C TRP A 147 -12.56 -20.59 -5.24
N ASP A 148 -13.70 -19.93 -5.32
CA ASP A 148 -14.73 -19.96 -4.26
C ASP A 148 -15.78 -21.05 -4.45
N GLY A 149 -15.65 -21.88 -5.49
CA GLY A 149 -16.62 -22.90 -5.92
C GLY A 149 -17.38 -22.49 -7.18
N GLU A 150 -17.39 -21.21 -7.53
CA GLU A 150 -18.13 -20.67 -8.67
C GLU A 150 -17.24 -19.81 -9.59
N LYS A 151 -16.29 -19.05 -9.01
CA LYS A 151 -15.46 -18.09 -9.75
C LYS A 151 -14.11 -17.86 -9.07
N VAL A 152 -13.18 -17.32 -9.86
CA VAL A 152 -11.88 -16.87 -9.35
C VAL A 152 -12.03 -15.51 -8.68
N LYS A 153 -11.44 -15.36 -7.50
CA LYS A 153 -11.41 -14.12 -6.72
C LYS A 153 -10.01 -13.85 -6.18
N LEU A 154 -9.73 -12.60 -5.84
CA LEU A 154 -8.63 -12.28 -4.94
C LEU A 154 -8.92 -12.88 -3.56
N ASP A 155 -7.88 -13.32 -2.87
CA ASP A 155 -7.95 -13.63 -1.44
C ASP A 155 -7.93 -12.33 -0.63
N ARG A 156 -7.49 -12.36 0.60
CA ARG A 156 -7.36 -11.17 1.46
C ARG A 156 -6.36 -10.19 0.83
N ALA A 157 -6.79 -8.95 0.60
CA ALA A 157 -5.99 -7.89 0.01
C ALA A 157 -4.96 -7.36 1.02
N VAL A 158 -3.83 -8.04 1.09
CA VAL A 158 -2.68 -7.69 1.94
C VAL A 158 -1.57 -7.04 1.12
N THR A 159 -0.76 -6.24 1.80
CA THR A 159 0.52 -5.74 1.28
C THR A 159 1.63 -6.73 1.57
N SER A 160 2.82 -6.52 1.01
CA SER A 160 3.99 -7.34 1.36
C SER A 160 4.60 -7.00 2.72
N PHE A 161 4.08 -6.01 3.42
CA PHE A 161 4.55 -5.61 4.75
C PHE A 161 4.24 -6.67 5.80
N VAL A 162 5.25 -7.11 6.56
CA VAL A 162 5.12 -8.15 7.59
C VAL A 162 5.77 -7.75 8.91
N THR A 163 6.85 -6.95 8.87
CA THR A 163 7.63 -6.58 10.06
C THR A 163 7.05 -5.35 10.73
N THR A 164 6.29 -5.56 11.80
CA THR A 164 5.73 -4.44 12.58
C THR A 164 6.81 -3.73 13.40
N THR A 165 6.65 -2.43 13.54
CA THR A 165 7.53 -1.54 14.32
C THR A 165 6.69 -0.73 15.30
N GLY A 166 7.32 0.10 16.16
CA GLY A 166 6.60 1.04 17.02
C GLY A 166 5.78 2.09 16.28
N VAL A 167 6.07 2.32 14.98
CA VAL A 167 5.39 3.30 14.12
C VAL A 167 4.44 2.64 13.12
N LYS A 168 4.84 1.51 12.54
CA LYS A 168 4.05 0.76 11.55
C LYS A 168 3.53 -0.54 12.16
N GLY A 169 2.23 -0.58 12.49
CA GLY A 169 1.55 -1.75 13.06
C GLY A 169 0.85 -2.61 11.99
N ASP A 170 -0.06 -3.48 12.44
CA ASP A 170 -0.79 -4.43 11.57
C ASP A 170 -1.70 -3.76 10.52
N SER A 171 -2.06 -2.49 10.70
CA SER A 171 -2.81 -1.73 9.72
C SER A 171 -2.08 -1.62 8.38
N PHE A 172 -0.75 -1.55 8.39
CA PHE A 172 0.09 -1.47 7.20
C PHE A 172 0.15 -2.78 6.39
N LYS A 173 -0.32 -3.89 6.95
CA LYS A 173 -0.48 -5.18 6.26
C LYS A 173 -1.73 -5.22 5.37
N LYS A 174 -2.68 -4.30 5.56
CA LYS A 174 -3.97 -4.27 4.86
C LYS A 174 -3.93 -3.23 3.75
N ALA A 175 -4.00 -3.67 2.49
CA ALA A 175 -3.91 -2.79 1.32
C ALA A 175 -4.92 -1.62 1.38
N LYS A 176 -6.17 -1.88 1.78
CA LYS A 176 -7.19 -0.84 1.92
C LYS A 176 -6.79 0.26 2.89
N LEU A 177 -6.28 -0.09 4.07
CA LEU A 177 -5.88 0.89 5.07
C LEU A 177 -4.65 1.70 4.63
N VAL A 178 -3.75 1.08 3.87
CA VAL A 178 -2.60 1.79 3.28
C VAL A 178 -3.09 2.80 2.24
N GLU A 179 -4.05 2.44 1.39
CA GLU A 179 -4.63 3.38 0.42
C GLU A 179 -5.27 4.58 1.10
N ASP A 180 -6.00 4.36 2.19
CA ASP A 180 -6.63 5.43 2.96
C ASP A 180 -5.58 6.35 3.62
N MET A 181 -4.53 5.77 4.20
CA MET A 181 -3.43 6.54 4.79
C MET A 181 -2.66 7.33 3.72
N ASP A 182 -2.38 6.73 2.57
CA ASP A 182 -1.69 7.39 1.45
C ASP A 182 -2.53 8.56 0.92
N MET A 183 -3.84 8.39 0.78
CA MET A 183 -4.74 9.46 0.36
C MET A 183 -4.73 10.64 1.34
N ILE A 184 -4.72 10.37 2.65
CA ILE A 184 -4.60 11.41 3.67
C ILE A 184 -3.24 12.10 3.55
N GLN A 185 -2.16 11.33 3.39
CA GLN A 185 -0.80 11.85 3.20
C GLN A 185 -0.75 12.81 2.01
N ASP A 186 -1.20 12.38 0.84
CA ASP A 186 -1.17 13.17 -0.40
C ASP A 186 -2.09 14.40 -0.34
N SER A 187 -3.19 14.31 0.41
CA SER A 187 -4.19 15.37 0.48
C SER A 187 -3.83 16.48 1.46
N TYR A 188 -3.18 16.15 2.57
CA TYR A 188 -3.04 17.05 3.71
C TYR A 188 -1.60 17.31 4.14
N ILE A 189 -0.69 16.32 4.06
CA ILE A 189 0.66 16.46 4.57
C ILE A 189 1.49 17.36 3.64
N GLY A 190 2.24 18.29 4.25
CA GLY A 190 3.12 19.21 3.53
C GLY A 190 2.42 20.41 2.88
N LYS A 191 1.08 20.48 2.89
CA LYS A 191 0.33 21.62 2.31
C LYS A 191 0.17 22.80 3.26
N TYR A 192 0.30 22.57 4.56
CA TYR A 192 0.10 23.58 5.58
C TYR A 192 1.34 23.71 6.46
N ALA A 193 1.62 24.92 6.91
CA ALA A 193 2.68 25.15 7.90
C ALA A 193 2.43 24.32 9.15
N ASN A 194 3.50 23.81 9.78
CA ASN A 194 3.42 23.04 11.01
C ASN A 194 3.10 23.94 12.21
N SER A 195 1.84 24.38 12.30
CA SER A 195 1.30 25.12 13.44
C SER A 195 0.28 24.27 14.18
N TYR A 196 0.02 24.61 15.44
CA TYR A 196 -0.99 23.91 16.25
C TYR A 196 -2.38 23.99 15.60
N ASP A 197 -2.77 25.14 15.09
CA ASP A 197 -4.06 25.34 14.42
C ASP A 197 -4.19 24.45 13.18
N ASN A 198 -3.13 24.35 12.38
CA ASN A 198 -3.13 23.47 11.21
C ASN A 198 -3.14 21.99 11.58
N LYS A 199 -2.47 21.60 12.68
CA LYS A 199 -2.60 20.24 13.24
C LYS A 199 -4.05 19.94 13.66
N CYS A 200 -4.73 20.88 14.30
CA CYS A 200 -6.13 20.73 14.67
C CYS A 200 -7.06 20.64 13.45
N LEU A 201 -6.82 21.43 12.40
CA LEU A 201 -7.56 21.34 11.14
C LEU A 201 -7.37 19.97 10.47
N LEU A 202 -6.14 19.49 10.40
CA LEU A 202 -5.83 18.17 9.86
C LEU A 202 -6.52 17.06 10.64
N ILE A 203 -6.44 17.08 11.97
CA ILE A 203 -7.12 16.11 12.85
C ILE A 203 -8.63 16.14 12.63
N THR A 204 -9.21 17.33 12.50
CA THR A 204 -10.65 17.49 12.24
C THR A 204 -11.04 16.88 10.89
N ALA A 205 -10.24 17.09 9.84
CA ALA A 205 -10.49 16.51 8.52
C ALA A 205 -10.38 14.98 8.54
N ILE A 206 -9.37 14.44 9.19
CA ILE A 206 -9.17 12.97 9.32
C ILE A 206 -10.32 12.35 10.13
N ASN A 207 -10.71 12.96 11.24
CA ASN A 207 -11.82 12.46 12.05
C ASN A 207 -13.16 12.56 11.33
N GLY A 208 -13.37 13.58 10.50
CA GLY A 208 -14.52 13.67 9.60
C GLY A 208 -14.55 12.54 8.58
N TYR A 209 -13.40 12.19 8.02
CA TYR A 209 -13.27 11.05 7.12
C TYR A 209 -13.55 9.71 7.84
N PHE A 210 -12.97 9.50 9.03
CA PHE A 210 -13.27 8.31 9.84
C PHE A 210 -14.76 8.19 10.16
N GLN A 211 -15.43 9.31 10.46
CA GLN A 211 -16.88 9.29 10.69
C GLN A 211 -17.65 8.84 9.45
N THR A 212 -17.22 9.20 8.26
CA THR A 212 -17.80 8.71 7.02
C THR A 212 -17.64 7.19 6.90
N LEU A 213 -16.42 6.68 7.15
CA LEU A 213 -16.14 5.23 7.12
C LEU A 213 -16.95 4.45 8.18
N VAL A 214 -17.18 5.04 9.36
CA VAL A 214 -18.06 4.45 10.40
C VAL A 214 -19.50 4.41 9.91
N ASN A 215 -20.01 5.50 9.35
CA ASN A 215 -21.39 5.57 8.84
C ASN A 215 -21.64 4.58 7.70
N ASP A 216 -20.62 4.34 6.88
CA ASP A 216 -20.68 3.37 5.78
C ASP A 216 -20.43 1.92 6.25
N GLY A 217 -20.21 1.70 7.56
CA GLY A 217 -20.01 0.38 8.14
C GLY A 217 -18.65 -0.28 7.76
N ILE A 218 -17.69 0.52 7.34
CA ILE A 218 -16.37 0.04 6.91
C ILE A 218 -15.43 -0.19 8.10
N ILE A 219 -15.53 0.69 9.10
CA ILE A 219 -14.81 0.57 10.38
C ILE A 219 -15.79 0.76 11.55
N GLU A 220 -15.49 0.20 12.70
CA GLU A 220 -16.33 0.37 13.91
C GLU A 220 -16.09 1.73 14.56
N SER A 221 -14.85 2.20 14.57
CA SER A 221 -14.45 3.50 15.11
C SER A 221 -13.10 3.93 14.55
N GLY A 222 -12.82 5.21 14.61
CA GLY A 222 -11.51 5.78 14.27
C GLY A 222 -11.36 7.15 14.87
N THR A 223 -10.17 7.45 15.41
CA THR A 223 -9.85 8.75 15.99
C THR A 223 -8.41 9.11 15.62
N ALA A 224 -8.21 10.32 15.13
CA ALA A 224 -6.90 10.91 14.94
C ALA A 224 -6.64 11.93 16.08
N GLU A 225 -5.44 11.91 16.62
CA GLU A 225 -4.99 12.83 17.67
C GLU A 225 -3.48 13.09 17.55
N ILE A 226 -2.96 14.06 18.30
CA ILE A 226 -1.52 14.28 18.37
C ILE A 226 -0.90 13.20 19.26
N ASP A 227 0.04 12.44 18.70
CA ASP A 227 0.84 11.49 19.47
C ASP A 227 1.84 12.25 20.34
N LEU A 228 1.46 12.46 21.61
CA LEU A 228 2.27 13.18 22.58
C LEU A 228 3.61 12.49 22.86
N THR A 229 3.64 11.17 22.83
CA THR A 229 4.86 10.41 23.11
C THR A 229 5.87 10.61 22.00
N SER A 230 5.46 10.44 20.76
CA SER A 230 6.32 10.66 19.59
C SER A 230 6.74 12.12 19.48
N GLN A 231 5.84 13.06 19.73
CA GLN A 231 6.15 14.49 19.70
C GLN A 231 7.18 14.87 20.79
N ARG A 232 7.03 14.36 22.01
CA ARG A 232 7.98 14.57 23.12
C ARG A 232 9.35 14.00 22.78
N THR A 233 9.41 12.74 22.34
CA THR A 233 10.65 12.08 21.92
C THR A 233 11.37 12.86 20.81
N TYR A 234 10.61 13.41 19.86
CA TYR A 234 11.17 14.25 18.80
C TYR A 234 11.78 15.54 19.37
N LEU A 235 11.05 16.25 20.24
CA LEU A 235 11.54 17.47 20.89
C LEU A 235 12.82 17.21 21.69
N GLU A 236 12.88 16.12 22.44
CA GLU A 236 14.06 15.69 23.20
C GLU A 236 15.24 15.38 22.27
N SER A 237 14.98 14.74 21.12
CA SER A 237 16.02 14.39 20.14
C SER A 237 16.71 15.61 19.52
N LEU A 238 16.08 16.78 19.52
CA LEU A 238 16.67 18.03 19.03
C LEU A 238 17.77 18.57 19.93
N GLY A 239 17.85 18.13 21.18
CA GLY A 239 18.86 18.56 22.17
C GLY A 239 18.85 20.07 22.44
N LYS A 240 17.72 20.74 22.22
CA LYS A 240 17.55 22.19 22.35
C LYS A 240 16.33 22.53 23.19
N SER A 241 16.40 23.68 23.91
CA SER A 241 15.21 24.24 24.54
C SER A 241 14.21 24.72 23.49
N VAL A 242 12.92 24.62 23.83
CA VAL A 242 11.80 24.95 22.95
C VAL A 242 11.08 26.16 23.56
N THR A 243 10.71 27.13 22.73
CA THR A 243 9.92 28.29 23.17
C THR A 243 8.43 28.01 22.89
N VAL A 244 7.63 27.97 23.95
CA VAL A 244 6.19 27.79 23.91
C VAL A 244 5.52 28.88 24.73
N ASN A 245 4.51 29.55 24.19
CA ASN A 245 3.80 30.65 24.83
C ASN A 245 4.71 31.79 25.34
N GLY A 246 5.86 32.02 24.69
CA GLY A 246 6.84 33.04 25.06
C GLY A 246 7.83 32.60 26.14
N GLU A 247 7.71 31.40 26.68
CA GLU A 247 8.63 30.81 27.65
C GLU A 247 9.53 29.79 27.01
N THR A 248 10.83 29.81 27.34
CA THR A 248 11.81 28.83 26.84
C THR A 248 12.02 27.76 27.92
N LYS A 249 11.67 26.51 27.58
CA LYS A 249 11.75 25.33 28.47
C LYS A 249 12.54 24.22 27.82
N LYS A 250 13.06 23.31 28.62
CA LYS A 250 13.59 22.05 28.10
C LYS A 250 12.43 21.11 27.70
N PRO A 251 12.59 20.23 26.72
CA PRO A 251 11.54 19.30 26.30
C PRO A 251 10.95 18.46 27.45
N GLU A 252 11.80 18.05 28.41
CA GLU A 252 11.43 17.26 29.58
C GLU A 252 10.49 18.03 30.55
N ASP A 253 10.56 19.36 30.55
CA ASP A 253 9.79 20.26 31.47
C ASP A 253 8.46 20.72 30.85
N LEU A 254 8.16 20.35 29.60
CA LEU A 254 6.93 20.72 28.92
C LEU A 254 5.74 19.91 29.44
N SER A 255 4.63 20.57 29.74
CA SER A 255 3.34 19.90 29.93
C SER A 255 2.82 19.28 28.64
N ASP A 256 1.85 18.39 28.74
CA ASP A 256 1.25 17.75 27.54
C ASP A 256 0.62 18.76 26.58
N ASP A 257 0.00 19.81 27.11
CA ASP A 257 -0.56 20.90 26.28
C ASP A 257 0.52 21.75 25.62
N GLU A 258 1.63 21.99 26.28
CA GLU A 258 2.79 22.66 25.67
C GLU A 258 3.45 21.80 24.60
N VAL A 259 3.51 20.48 24.79
CA VAL A 259 3.99 19.53 23.76
C VAL A 259 3.12 19.57 22.51
N LYS A 260 1.78 19.65 22.65
CA LYS A 260 0.86 19.80 21.50
C LYS A 260 1.16 21.05 20.68
N ILE A 261 1.41 22.16 21.37
CA ILE A 261 1.61 23.50 20.78
C ILE A 261 3.04 23.64 20.23
N ALA A 262 4.02 22.95 20.84
CA ALA A 262 5.41 23.09 20.51
C ALA A 262 5.67 22.92 19.00
N ASN A 263 6.23 23.96 18.41
CA ASN A 263 6.60 24.00 17.00
C ASN A 263 8.11 24.23 16.88
N THR A 264 8.77 23.37 16.14
CA THR A 264 10.22 23.42 15.93
C THR A 264 10.63 24.17 14.67
N GLY A 265 9.67 24.78 13.97
CA GLY A 265 9.91 25.52 12.74
C GLY A 265 10.21 24.63 11.51
N SER A 266 10.05 23.30 11.63
CA SER A 266 10.08 22.41 10.47
C SER A 266 8.70 22.39 9.77
N HIS A 267 8.73 22.36 8.46
CA HIS A 267 7.51 22.26 7.63
C HIS A 267 7.03 20.83 7.53
#